data_46ea2db8fd594afb4220bd8c5dce0958
#
_entry.id   46ea2db8fd594afb4220bd8c5dce0958
#
_cell.length_a   1.000
_cell.length_b   1.000
_cell.length_c   1.000
_cell.angle_alpha   90.00
_cell.angle_beta   90.00
_cell.angle_gamma   90.00
#
_symmetry.space_group_name_H-M   'P 1'
#
loop_
_entity.id
_entity.type
_entity.pdbx_description
1 polymer ?
#
loop_
_entity_poly.entity_id
_entity_poly.type
_entity_poly.pdbx_seq_one_letter_code
_entity_poly.pdbx_strand_id
1 'polypeptide(L)'
;MTIYVGNINYSLSEDDIRKIFEVMGKVESVKIVQDKRTGKSKGYGFIEMPDKKEAMEAVKTLDGKEVSGRNLRVLKAHTTKKVEEEIKSEAQE
;
A
#
# COMPACT_ATOMS: atom_id res chain seq x y z
N MET A 1 -6.59 7.38 7.88
CA MET A 1 -6.63 5.92 7.98
C MET A 1 -5.52 5.32 7.14
N THR A 2 -4.81 4.36 7.68
CA THR A 2 -3.69 3.72 6.98
C THR A 2 -4.15 2.44 6.30
N ILE A 3 -3.71 2.26 5.06
CA ILE A 3 -4.04 1.08 4.25
C ILE A 3 -2.76 0.37 3.85
N TYR A 4 -2.73 -0.94 4.05
CA TYR A 4 -1.64 -1.78 3.56
C TYR A 4 -1.97 -2.27 2.15
N VAL A 5 -1.00 -2.19 1.25
CA VAL A 5 -1.13 -2.71 -0.12
C VAL A 5 0.03 -3.65 -0.39
N GLY A 6 -0.28 -4.88 -0.74
CA GLY A 6 0.73 -5.88 -1.04
C GLY A 6 0.58 -6.46 -2.43
N ASN A 7 1.50 -7.33 -2.78
CA ASN A 7 1.56 -7.98 -4.09
C ASN A 7 1.59 -6.98 -5.24
N ILE A 8 2.30 -5.88 -5.03
CA ILE A 8 2.47 -4.84 -6.03
C ILE A 8 3.54 -5.27 -7.04
N ASN A 9 3.26 -5.08 -8.32
CA ASN A 9 4.27 -5.33 -9.35
C ASN A 9 5.46 -4.39 -9.11
N TYR A 10 6.67 -4.92 -9.17
CA TYR A 10 7.89 -4.17 -8.87
C TYR A 10 8.12 -2.99 -9.81
N SER A 11 7.49 -2.98 -10.97
CA SER A 11 7.60 -1.89 -11.92
C SER A 11 6.74 -0.68 -11.57
N LEU A 12 5.81 -0.82 -10.63
CA LEU A 12 4.92 0.26 -10.23
C LEU A 12 5.61 1.19 -9.24
N SER A 13 5.44 2.50 -9.46
CA SER A 13 5.97 3.54 -8.60
C SER A 13 4.92 3.97 -7.56
N GLU A 14 5.35 4.83 -6.63
CA GLU A 14 4.43 5.44 -5.67
C GLU A 14 3.35 6.24 -6.38
N ASP A 15 3.71 6.94 -7.46
CA ASP A 15 2.73 7.71 -8.24
C ASP A 15 1.68 6.81 -8.86
N ASP A 16 2.09 5.65 -9.36
CA ASP A 16 1.14 4.70 -9.95
C ASP A 16 0.13 4.22 -8.91
N ILE A 17 0.60 3.88 -7.73
CA ILE A 17 -0.28 3.43 -6.65
C ILE A 17 -1.16 4.57 -6.17
N ARG A 18 -0.61 5.77 -6.04
CA ARG A 18 -1.40 6.94 -5.65
C ARG A 18 -2.57 7.16 -6.61
N LYS A 19 -2.33 7.08 -7.91
CA LYS A 19 -3.39 7.27 -8.90
C LYS A 19 -4.50 6.26 -8.76
N ILE A 20 -4.15 5.02 -8.48
CA ILE A 20 -5.13 3.95 -8.28
C ILE A 20 -6.05 4.28 -7.10
N PHE A 21 -5.48 4.75 -6.00
CA PHE A 21 -6.24 5.06 -4.80
C PHE A 21 -6.96 6.41 -4.88
N GLU A 22 -6.43 7.35 -5.64
CA GLU A 22 -7.08 8.66 -5.81
C GLU A 22 -8.43 8.55 -6.52
N VAL A 23 -8.64 7.50 -7.29
CA VAL A 23 -9.94 7.24 -7.90
C VAL A 23 -11.00 6.99 -6.83
N MET A 24 -10.61 6.45 -5.68
CA MET A 24 -11.53 6.14 -4.58
C MET A 24 -11.72 7.29 -3.61
N GLY A 25 -10.80 8.27 -3.59
CA GLY A 25 -10.89 9.40 -2.69
C GLY A 25 -9.56 10.10 -2.51
N LYS A 26 -9.51 11.03 -1.56
CA LYS A 26 -8.30 11.80 -1.30
C LYS A 26 -7.21 10.94 -0.68
N VAL A 27 -6.02 10.99 -1.25
CA VAL A 27 -4.83 10.31 -0.73
C VAL A 27 -3.89 11.35 -0.14
N GLU A 28 -3.55 11.18 1.13
CA GLU A 28 -2.64 12.08 1.81
C GLU A 28 -1.18 11.75 1.52
N SER A 29 -0.84 10.47 1.59
CA SER A 29 0.52 10.04 1.31
C SER A 29 0.56 8.58 0.86
N VAL A 30 1.62 8.24 0.13
CA VAL A 30 1.87 6.88 -0.34
C VAL A 30 3.33 6.57 -0.07
N LYS A 31 3.58 5.39 0.47
CA LYS A 31 4.95 4.93 0.70
C LYS A 31 5.07 3.48 0.27
N ILE A 32 5.94 3.21 -0.69
CA ILE A 32 6.28 1.85 -1.09
C ILE A 32 7.60 1.48 -0.44
N VAL A 33 7.63 0.33 0.23
CA VAL A 33 8.83 -0.14 0.90
C VAL A 33 9.82 -0.67 -0.12
N GLN A 34 11.06 -0.25 -0.03
CA GLN A 34 12.13 -0.63 -0.96
C GLN A 34 13.23 -1.38 -0.24
N ASP A 35 13.89 -2.27 -0.98
CA ASP A 35 15.07 -2.95 -0.48
C ASP A 35 16.24 -1.96 -0.43
N LYS A 36 16.85 -1.82 0.74
CA LYS A 36 17.93 -0.85 0.94
C LYS A 36 19.17 -1.16 0.11
N ARG A 37 19.39 -2.42 -0.21
CA ARG A 37 20.59 -2.83 -0.94
C ARG A 37 20.46 -2.58 -2.44
N THR A 38 19.29 -2.86 -3.00
CA THR A 38 19.06 -2.78 -4.43
C THR A 38 18.25 -1.58 -4.86
N GLY A 39 17.55 -0.92 -3.93
CA GLY A 39 16.65 0.19 -4.22
C GLY A 39 15.37 -0.25 -4.91
N LYS A 40 15.14 -1.54 -5.07
CA LYS A 40 13.95 -2.06 -5.71
C LYS A 40 12.80 -2.18 -4.74
N SER A 41 11.58 -2.03 -5.25
CA SER A 41 10.36 -2.22 -4.46
C SER A 41 10.31 -3.65 -3.90
N LYS A 42 9.85 -3.77 -2.65
CA LYS A 42 9.59 -5.09 -2.06
C LYS A 42 8.20 -5.61 -2.42
N GLY A 43 7.44 -4.86 -3.19
CA GLY A 43 6.12 -5.29 -3.64
C GLY A 43 5.02 -5.00 -2.64
N TYR A 44 5.24 -4.12 -1.67
CA TYR A 44 4.20 -3.68 -0.74
C TYR A 44 4.46 -2.26 -0.25
N GLY A 45 3.42 -1.66 0.31
CA GLY A 45 3.53 -0.31 0.82
C GLY A 45 2.33 0.08 1.64
N PHE A 46 2.29 1.36 2.03
CA PHE A 46 1.24 1.91 2.87
C PHE A 46 0.71 3.20 2.26
N ILE A 47 -0.60 3.42 2.44
CA ILE A 47 -1.28 4.59 1.92
C ILE A 47 -2.06 5.22 3.05
N GLU A 48 -1.94 6.55 3.19
CA GLU A 48 -2.74 7.32 4.14
C GLU A 48 -3.88 7.99 3.40
N MET A 49 -5.10 7.69 3.83
CA MET A 49 -6.30 8.38 3.34
C MET A 49 -7.01 8.98 4.54
N PRO A 50 -7.25 10.32 4.54
CA PRO A 50 -7.84 10.98 5.71
C PRO A 50 -9.30 10.63 5.96
N ASP A 51 -10.04 10.30 4.92
CA ASP A 51 -11.45 9.96 5.04
C ASP A 51 -11.63 8.47 5.24
N LYS A 52 -12.24 8.08 6.37
CA LYS A 52 -12.45 6.66 6.69
C LYS A 52 -13.34 5.96 5.69
N LYS A 53 -14.40 6.62 5.24
CA LYS A 53 -15.35 6.01 4.30
C LYS A 53 -14.67 5.73 2.96
N GLU A 54 -13.93 6.70 2.47
CA GLU A 54 -13.19 6.56 1.22
C GLU A 54 -12.14 5.47 1.35
N ALA A 55 -11.44 5.43 2.47
CA ALA A 55 -10.42 4.43 2.72
C ALA A 55 -11.01 3.02 2.75
N MET A 56 -12.14 2.84 3.42
CA MET A 56 -12.81 1.54 3.49
C MET A 56 -13.32 1.08 2.13
N GLU A 57 -13.86 2.01 1.34
CA GLU A 57 -14.28 1.71 -0.02
C GLU A 57 -13.09 1.30 -0.88
N ALA A 58 -11.96 1.97 -0.71
CA ALA A 58 -10.74 1.62 -1.42
C ALA A 58 -10.31 0.20 -1.08
N VAL A 59 -10.33 -0.16 0.20
CA VAL A 59 -9.98 -1.53 0.61
C VAL A 59 -10.89 -2.54 -0.06
N LYS A 60 -12.21 -2.32 -0.01
CA LYS A 60 -13.16 -3.26 -0.60
C LYS A 60 -13.03 -3.38 -2.11
N THR A 61 -12.85 -2.24 -2.77
CA THR A 61 -12.86 -2.17 -4.22
C THR A 61 -11.55 -2.64 -4.83
N LEU A 62 -10.43 -2.28 -4.20
CA LEU A 62 -9.12 -2.52 -4.77
C LEU A 62 -8.49 -3.84 -4.32
N ASP A 63 -8.99 -4.45 -3.24
CA ASP A 63 -8.49 -5.75 -2.83
C ASP A 63 -8.82 -6.78 -3.90
N GLY A 64 -7.79 -7.48 -4.38
CA GLY A 64 -7.94 -8.47 -5.43
C GLY A 64 -7.94 -7.89 -6.85
N LYS A 65 -7.86 -6.56 -6.98
CA LYS A 65 -7.83 -5.94 -8.30
C LYS A 65 -6.52 -6.26 -9.03
N GLU A 66 -6.64 -6.67 -10.27
CA GLU A 66 -5.45 -6.94 -11.09
C GLU A 66 -4.85 -5.63 -11.59
N VAL A 67 -3.55 -5.42 -11.29
CA VAL A 67 -2.80 -4.27 -11.75
C VAL A 67 -1.45 -4.76 -12.26
N SER A 68 -1.15 -4.50 -13.52
CA SER A 68 0.11 -4.91 -14.15
C SER A 68 0.39 -6.40 -14.00
N GLY A 69 -0.65 -7.22 -14.13
CA GLY A 69 -0.52 -8.68 -14.09
C GLY A 69 -0.52 -9.30 -12.71
N ARG A 70 -0.70 -8.51 -11.67
CA ARG A 70 -0.76 -9.01 -10.28
C ARG A 70 -2.02 -8.54 -9.59
N ASN A 71 -2.60 -9.41 -8.79
CA ASN A 71 -3.78 -9.06 -7.98
C ASN A 71 -3.33 -8.40 -6.69
N LEU A 72 -3.70 -7.15 -6.50
CA LEU A 72 -3.32 -6.39 -5.30
C LEU A 72 -3.97 -6.98 -4.06
N ARG A 73 -3.22 -6.94 -2.96
CA ARG A 73 -3.76 -7.27 -1.65
C ARG A 73 -3.90 -5.98 -0.86
N VAL A 74 -5.13 -5.61 -0.55
CA VAL A 74 -5.42 -4.34 0.12
C VAL A 74 -6.10 -4.63 1.45
N LEU A 75 -5.48 -4.15 2.53
CA LEU A 75 -5.96 -4.39 3.88
C LEU A 75 -5.95 -3.11 4.68
N LYS A 76 -6.87 -3.02 5.64
CA LYS A 76 -6.88 -1.93 6.60
C LYS A 76 -5.75 -2.14 7.61
N ALA A 77 -4.95 -1.11 7.84
CA ALA A 77 -3.93 -1.11 8.88
C ALA A 77 -4.37 -0.22 10.03
N HIS A 78 -3.93 -0.53 11.24
CA HIS A 78 -4.34 0.26 12.42
C HIS A 78 -3.63 1.59 12.47
N THR A 79 -2.29 1.58 12.44
CA THR A 79 -1.47 2.78 12.38
C THR A 79 -0.24 2.50 11.56
N THR A 80 0.29 3.54 10.90
CA THR A 80 1.50 3.40 10.10
C THR A 80 2.68 2.95 10.94
N LYS A 81 2.86 3.57 12.10
CA LYS A 81 3.99 3.27 12.98
C LYS A 81 3.97 1.82 13.45
N LYS A 82 2.82 1.34 13.88
CA LYS A 82 2.68 -0.03 14.37
C LYS A 82 2.93 -1.04 13.27
N VAL A 83 2.41 -0.78 12.08
CA VAL A 83 2.62 -1.69 10.94
C VAL A 83 4.08 -1.72 10.54
N GLU A 84 4.76 -0.59 10.54
CA GLU A 84 6.19 -0.54 10.24
C GLU A 84 7.01 -1.35 11.25
N GLU A 85 6.66 -1.31 12.52
CA GLU A 85 7.33 -2.09 13.54
C GLU A 85 7.14 -3.60 13.30
N GLU A 86 5.94 -4.02 12.95
CA GLU A 86 5.67 -5.41 12.64
C GLU A 86 6.48 -5.90 11.44
N ILE A 87 6.57 -5.07 10.41
CA ILE A 87 7.34 -5.41 9.22
C ILE A 87 8.82 -5.51 9.53
N LYS A 88 9.34 -4.62 10.36
CA LYS A 88 10.74 -4.68 10.78
C LYS A 88 11.03 -5.97 11.54
N SER A 89 10.12 -6.39 12.40
CA SER A 89 10.28 -7.64 13.14
C SER A 89 10.35 -8.83 12.19
N GLU A 90 9.47 -8.87 11.20
CA GLU A 90 9.47 -9.93 10.21
C GLU A 90 10.76 -9.93 9.38
N ALA A 91 11.23 -8.75 9.03
CA ALA A 91 12.44 -8.63 8.23
C ALA A 91 13.69 -9.07 8.98
N GLN A 92 13.67 -9.04 10.29
CA GLN A 92 14.80 -9.46 11.12
C GLN A 92 14.83 -10.96 11.37
N GLU A 93 13.76 -11.63 11.16
CA GLU A 93 13.67 -13.08 11.30
C GLU A 93 14.15 -13.78 10.03
#